data_58647b4f21b50976f1bf3f4c92e9621b
#
_entry.id   58647b4f21b50976f1bf3f4c92e9621b
#
_cell.length_a   1.000
_cell.length_b   1.000
_cell.length_c   1.000
_cell.angle_alpha   90.00
_cell.angle_beta   90.00
_cell.angle_gamma   90.00
#
_symmetry.space_group_name_H-M   'P 1'
#
loop_
_entity.id
_entity.type
_entity.pdbx_description
1 polymer ?
#
loop_
_entity_poly.entity_id
_entity_poly.type
_entity_poly.pdbx_seq_one_letter_code
_entity_poly.pdbx_strand_id
1 'polypeptide(L)'
;EITLEEIEKKITPKTKIISITHLSNVTGAIIPIKEITQLAHSKGIVVVVDGCQGAPHLKLDMQNLDCDFYAISCHKMYGPTGLGVLYGKKKWLEELPPYQGGGGMINEVKKDRISYGDLPNKYEAGTMATAQVIAFDQSIKFLESIGIENVMKHEAELIEYGQELLKKNNSVKLIGNPKKKGGVLSFTIEGVHPHDIATILDEDGVAIRAGHHCCQILHEKLNIPASARASVGIYNTKEDFDKLNASINKCKKIFNLK
;
A
#
# COMPACT_ATOMS: atom_id res chain seq x y z
N GLU A 1 -7.21 10.66 10.62
CA GLU A 1 -6.77 9.27 10.80
C GLU A 1 -7.98 8.33 10.67
N ILE A 2 -7.82 7.17 10.03
CA ILE A 2 -8.87 6.16 9.97
C ILE A 2 -8.82 5.39 11.29
N THR A 3 -9.82 5.60 12.13
CA THR A 3 -9.97 4.90 13.42
C THR A 3 -11.17 3.96 13.38
N LEU A 4 -11.21 3.02 14.31
CA LEU A 4 -12.34 2.10 14.45
C LEU A 4 -13.66 2.85 14.66
N GLU A 5 -13.64 3.90 15.49
CA GLU A 5 -14.79 4.75 15.77
C GLU A 5 -15.32 5.46 14.52
N GLU A 6 -14.42 5.99 13.66
CA GLU A 6 -14.82 6.64 12.41
C GLU A 6 -15.43 5.65 11.41
N ILE A 7 -14.97 4.41 11.42
CA ILE A 7 -15.56 3.34 10.61
C ILE A 7 -16.94 2.97 11.16
N GLU A 8 -17.05 2.78 12.48
CA GLU A 8 -18.31 2.41 13.12
C GLU A 8 -19.42 3.44 12.85
N LYS A 9 -19.12 4.73 12.93
CA LYS A 9 -20.06 5.83 12.59
C LYS A 9 -20.58 5.78 11.16
N LYS A 10 -19.83 5.15 10.23
CA LYS A 10 -20.20 5.06 8.82
C LYS A 10 -20.96 3.79 8.46
N ILE A 11 -20.97 2.80 9.35
CA ILE A 11 -21.72 1.56 9.15
C ILE A 11 -23.21 1.85 9.30
N THR A 12 -24.00 1.35 8.35
CA THR A 12 -25.45 1.42 8.33
C THR A 12 -26.04 0.02 8.11
N PRO A 13 -27.34 -0.20 8.30
CA PRO A 13 -27.97 -1.50 7.97
C PRO A 13 -27.82 -1.91 6.49
N LYS A 14 -27.49 -0.97 5.61
CA LYS A 14 -27.25 -1.22 4.19
C LYS A 14 -25.79 -1.59 3.88
N THR A 15 -24.87 -1.43 4.82
CA THR A 15 -23.45 -1.74 4.62
C THR A 15 -23.27 -3.24 4.50
N LYS A 16 -22.73 -3.71 3.39
CA LYS A 16 -22.47 -5.14 3.09
C LYS A 16 -20.99 -5.47 2.97
N ILE A 17 -20.19 -4.49 2.56
CA ILE A 17 -18.75 -4.66 2.33
C ILE A 17 -18.02 -3.44 2.89
N ILE A 18 -16.91 -3.66 3.56
CA ILE A 18 -15.90 -2.65 3.87
C ILE A 18 -14.67 -2.94 3.02
N SER A 19 -14.32 -2.00 2.12
CA SER A 19 -13.07 -2.05 1.36
C SER A 19 -12.11 -1.00 1.90
N ILE A 20 -10.93 -1.41 2.36
CA ILE A 20 -10.01 -0.54 3.08
C ILE A 20 -8.55 -0.90 2.82
N THR A 21 -7.66 0.09 2.80
CA THR A 21 -6.22 -0.16 2.71
C THR A 21 -5.64 -0.60 4.06
N HIS A 22 -4.62 -1.47 4.05
CA HIS A 22 -3.90 -1.85 5.28
C HIS A 22 -2.88 -0.78 5.71
N LEU A 23 -2.19 -0.20 4.73
CA LEU A 23 -1.23 0.89 4.91
C LEU A 23 -1.46 1.96 3.85
N SER A 24 -1.64 3.21 4.29
CA SER A 24 -1.86 4.31 3.36
C SER A 24 -0.59 4.67 2.60
N ASN A 25 -0.69 4.67 1.29
CA ASN A 25 0.39 5.06 0.38
C ASN A 25 0.64 6.59 0.32
N VAL A 26 -0.12 7.39 1.06
CA VAL A 26 0.05 8.85 1.18
C VAL A 26 0.47 9.22 2.59
N THR A 27 -0.33 8.89 3.58
CA THR A 27 -0.09 9.31 4.97
C THR A 27 0.84 8.38 5.73
N GLY A 28 1.09 7.17 5.19
CA GLY A 28 1.80 6.11 5.89
C GLY A 28 1.02 5.47 7.04
N ALA A 29 -0.24 5.85 7.26
CA ALA A 29 -1.05 5.31 8.35
C ALA A 29 -1.24 3.81 8.23
N ILE A 30 -0.91 3.06 9.29
CA ILE A 30 -1.20 1.64 9.42
C ILE A 30 -2.59 1.51 10.02
N ILE A 31 -3.46 0.81 9.32
CA ILE A 31 -4.88 0.67 9.67
C ILE A 31 -5.09 -0.59 10.51
N PRO A 32 -5.87 -0.54 11.59
CA PRO A 32 -6.10 -1.68 12.49
C PRO A 32 -7.09 -2.69 11.87
N ILE A 33 -6.62 -3.44 10.88
CA ILE A 33 -7.45 -4.35 10.08
C ILE A 33 -8.14 -5.42 10.94
N LYS A 34 -7.44 -5.98 11.92
CA LYS A 34 -8.00 -7.03 12.79
C LYS A 34 -9.23 -6.52 13.54
N GLU A 35 -9.12 -5.38 14.18
CA GLU A 35 -10.20 -4.78 14.96
C GLU A 35 -11.38 -4.37 14.07
N ILE A 36 -11.09 -3.84 12.88
CA ILE A 36 -12.10 -3.49 11.88
C ILE A 36 -12.82 -4.75 11.38
N THR A 37 -12.07 -5.82 11.14
CA THR A 37 -12.64 -7.10 10.72
C THR A 37 -13.58 -7.67 11.78
N GLN A 38 -13.18 -7.65 13.03
CA GLN A 38 -14.02 -8.11 14.16
C GLN A 38 -15.32 -7.31 14.25
N LEU A 39 -15.24 -5.98 14.15
CA LEU A 39 -16.42 -5.12 14.13
C LEU A 39 -17.32 -5.41 12.92
N ALA A 40 -16.74 -5.54 11.74
CA ALA A 40 -17.48 -5.83 10.50
C ALA A 40 -18.21 -7.18 10.58
N HIS A 41 -17.48 -8.22 10.99
CA HIS A 41 -18.04 -9.57 11.11
C HIS A 41 -19.16 -9.67 12.17
N SER A 42 -19.08 -8.91 13.27
CA SER A 42 -20.16 -8.85 14.26
C SER A 42 -21.47 -8.30 13.70
N LYS A 43 -21.40 -7.62 12.55
CA LYS A 43 -22.53 -7.02 11.83
C LYS A 43 -22.83 -7.73 10.49
N GLY A 44 -22.19 -8.86 10.20
CA GLY A 44 -22.35 -9.61 8.95
C GLY A 44 -21.82 -8.90 7.71
N ILE A 45 -20.78 -8.09 7.86
CA ILE A 45 -20.16 -7.29 6.80
C ILE A 45 -18.86 -7.94 6.34
N VAL A 46 -18.68 -8.08 5.04
CA VAL A 46 -17.45 -8.62 4.39
C VAL A 46 -16.34 -7.57 4.39
N VAL A 47 -15.11 -8.00 4.64
CA VAL A 47 -13.92 -7.11 4.65
C VAL A 47 -12.96 -7.45 3.53
N VAL A 48 -12.72 -6.47 2.67
CA VAL A 48 -11.76 -6.52 1.55
C VAL A 48 -10.61 -5.56 1.85
N VAL A 49 -9.40 -6.07 1.89
CA VAL A 49 -8.21 -5.27 2.24
C VAL A 49 -7.31 -5.07 1.02
N ASP A 50 -7.03 -3.81 0.69
CA ASP A 50 -5.91 -3.48 -0.17
C ASP A 50 -4.61 -3.55 0.65
N GLY A 51 -3.88 -4.63 0.46
CA GLY A 51 -2.61 -4.91 1.11
C GLY A 51 -1.38 -4.50 0.31
N CYS A 52 -1.54 -3.79 -0.81
CA CYS A 52 -0.42 -3.48 -1.70
C CYS A 52 0.72 -2.72 -1.04
N GLN A 53 0.43 -1.89 -0.05
CA GLN A 53 1.46 -1.23 0.78
C GLN A 53 1.68 -1.99 2.11
N GLY A 54 0.72 -2.77 2.58
CA GLY A 54 0.88 -3.56 3.80
C GLY A 54 1.86 -4.72 3.63
N ALA A 55 1.76 -5.43 2.53
CA ALA A 55 2.51 -6.67 2.31
C ALA A 55 4.05 -6.52 2.34
N PRO A 56 4.66 -5.49 1.73
CA PRO A 56 6.11 -5.31 1.79
C PRO A 56 6.64 -4.81 3.14
N HIS A 57 5.78 -4.20 3.97
CA HIS A 57 6.20 -3.42 5.14
C HIS A 57 5.71 -3.99 6.48
N LEU A 58 4.79 -4.98 6.47
CA LEU A 58 4.17 -5.50 7.68
C LEU A 58 4.21 -7.03 7.72
N LYS A 59 4.31 -7.58 8.93
CA LYS A 59 4.11 -9.00 9.13
C LYS A 59 2.64 -9.34 8.89
N LEU A 60 2.38 -10.18 7.89
CA LEU A 60 1.04 -10.62 7.55
C LEU A 60 0.75 -12.00 8.13
N ASP A 61 -0.40 -12.12 8.75
CA ASP A 61 -1.00 -13.37 9.18
C ASP A 61 -2.49 -13.32 8.86
N MET A 62 -2.90 -14.00 7.82
CA MET A 62 -4.29 -13.96 7.32
C MET A 62 -5.28 -14.57 8.33
N GLN A 63 -4.85 -15.53 9.14
CA GLN A 63 -5.69 -16.11 10.19
C GLN A 63 -5.90 -15.12 11.33
N ASN A 64 -4.84 -14.38 11.70
CA ASN A 64 -4.94 -13.36 12.75
C ASN A 64 -5.69 -12.11 12.31
N LEU A 65 -5.51 -11.67 11.04
CA LEU A 65 -6.26 -10.55 10.46
C LEU A 65 -7.74 -10.88 10.25
N ASP A 66 -8.02 -12.14 9.95
CA ASP A 66 -9.36 -12.71 9.70
C ASP A 66 -10.18 -11.94 8.65
N CYS A 67 -9.57 -11.15 7.78
CA CYS A 67 -10.26 -10.47 6.68
C CYS A 67 -10.72 -11.48 5.62
N ASP A 68 -11.76 -11.12 4.87
CA ASP A 68 -12.35 -12.05 3.89
C ASP A 68 -11.54 -12.10 2.59
N PHE A 69 -10.98 -10.96 2.19
CA PHE A 69 -10.09 -10.84 1.02
C PHE A 69 -8.91 -9.91 1.32
N TYR A 70 -7.75 -10.24 0.74
CA TYR A 70 -6.54 -9.44 0.87
C TYR A 70 -5.77 -9.42 -0.46
N ALA A 71 -5.61 -8.24 -1.05
CA ALA A 71 -4.94 -8.09 -2.35
C ALA A 71 -3.49 -7.60 -2.18
N ILE A 72 -2.57 -8.19 -2.94
CA ILE A 72 -1.13 -7.89 -2.93
C ILE A 72 -0.65 -7.57 -4.34
N SER A 73 0.26 -6.61 -4.45
CA SER A 73 0.95 -6.24 -5.69
C SER A 73 2.42 -6.67 -5.60
N CYS A 74 2.81 -7.68 -6.39
CA CYS A 74 4.10 -8.33 -6.22
C CYS A 74 5.30 -7.41 -6.49
N HIS A 75 5.19 -6.47 -7.44
CA HIS A 75 6.28 -5.53 -7.75
C HIS A 75 6.62 -4.58 -6.58
N LYS A 76 5.73 -4.41 -5.60
CA LYS A 76 6.01 -3.64 -4.37
C LYS A 76 6.74 -4.46 -3.30
N MET A 77 6.77 -5.79 -3.47
CA MET A 77 7.47 -6.73 -2.60
C MET A 77 8.80 -7.20 -3.22
N TYR A 78 9.51 -6.31 -3.91
CA TYR A 78 10.76 -6.64 -4.64
C TYR A 78 10.59 -7.70 -5.73
N GLY A 79 9.36 -7.99 -6.10
CA GLY A 79 8.98 -8.98 -7.11
C GLY A 79 8.78 -8.41 -8.51
N PRO A 80 8.44 -9.26 -9.48
CA PRO A 80 8.25 -8.85 -10.86
C PRO A 80 6.98 -8.02 -11.05
N THR A 81 6.95 -7.23 -12.13
CA THR A 81 5.75 -6.54 -12.60
C THR A 81 4.76 -7.53 -13.25
N GLY A 82 3.50 -7.13 -13.37
CA GLY A 82 2.48 -7.90 -14.05
C GLY A 82 1.88 -9.06 -13.24
N LEU A 83 2.23 -9.16 -11.95
CA LEU A 83 1.70 -10.17 -11.04
C LEU A 83 1.07 -9.53 -9.81
N GLY A 84 -0.05 -10.08 -9.35
CA GLY A 84 -0.69 -9.80 -8.08
C GLY A 84 -1.23 -11.07 -7.46
N VAL A 85 -1.48 -11.05 -6.17
CA VAL A 85 -2.05 -12.17 -5.41
C VAL A 85 -3.31 -11.68 -4.71
N LEU A 86 -4.37 -12.47 -4.79
CA LEU A 86 -5.58 -12.32 -4.00
C LEU A 86 -5.71 -13.49 -3.03
N TYR A 87 -5.61 -13.21 -1.75
CA TYR A 87 -6.11 -14.13 -0.72
C TYR A 87 -7.61 -13.97 -0.59
N GLY A 88 -8.33 -15.07 -0.47
CA GLY A 88 -9.76 -15.07 -0.17
C GLY A 88 -10.11 -16.24 0.75
N LYS A 89 -11.02 -16.01 1.70
CA LYS A 89 -11.56 -17.10 2.51
C LYS A 89 -12.26 -18.13 1.61
N LYS A 90 -11.98 -19.41 1.83
CA LYS A 90 -12.49 -20.52 1.01
C LYS A 90 -13.99 -20.44 0.78
N LYS A 91 -14.78 -20.16 1.84
CA LYS A 91 -16.25 -20.02 1.74
C LYS A 91 -16.69 -19.03 0.64
N TRP A 92 -16.02 -17.89 0.54
CA TRP A 92 -16.34 -16.88 -0.48
C TRP A 92 -15.87 -17.29 -1.87
N LEU A 93 -14.69 -17.90 -1.97
CA LEU A 93 -14.16 -18.37 -3.23
C LEU A 93 -14.99 -19.53 -3.81
N GLU A 94 -15.59 -20.37 -2.97
CA GLU A 94 -16.51 -21.42 -3.41
C GLU A 94 -17.84 -20.84 -3.93
N GLU A 95 -18.37 -19.83 -3.25
CA GLU A 95 -19.69 -19.24 -3.51
C GLU A 95 -19.68 -18.27 -4.72
N LEU A 96 -18.65 -17.42 -4.82
CA LEU A 96 -18.56 -16.40 -5.87
C LEU A 96 -18.29 -17.04 -7.26
N PRO A 97 -18.87 -16.48 -8.35
CA PRO A 97 -18.50 -16.89 -9.70
C PRO A 97 -17.06 -16.48 -10.03
N PRO A 98 -16.40 -17.14 -11.01
CA PRO A 98 -15.11 -16.69 -11.50
C PRO A 98 -15.22 -15.30 -12.14
N TYR A 99 -14.16 -14.51 -12.02
CA TYR A 99 -14.10 -13.17 -12.61
C TYR A 99 -13.90 -13.20 -14.14
N GLN A 100 -13.12 -14.17 -14.63
CA GLN A 100 -12.81 -14.35 -16.05
C GLN A 100 -13.03 -15.82 -16.46
N GLY A 101 -13.33 -16.05 -17.72
CA GLY A 101 -13.35 -17.38 -18.32
C GLY A 101 -12.14 -17.61 -19.22
N GLY A 102 -11.66 -18.86 -19.29
CA GLY A 102 -10.52 -19.21 -20.13
C GLY A 102 -10.12 -20.69 -20.00
N GLY A 103 -9.01 -21.06 -20.62
CA GLY A 103 -8.46 -22.41 -20.50
C GLY A 103 -7.96 -22.69 -19.07
N GLY A 104 -7.97 -23.95 -18.68
CA GLY A 104 -7.42 -24.42 -17.40
C GLY A 104 -8.34 -24.25 -16.18
N MET A 105 -9.39 -23.44 -16.26
CA MET A 105 -10.27 -23.11 -15.13
C MET A 105 -11.68 -23.71 -15.21
N ILE A 106 -11.97 -24.44 -16.27
CA ILE A 106 -13.27 -25.07 -16.55
C ILE A 106 -13.18 -26.60 -16.43
N ASN A 107 -14.26 -27.24 -15.95
CA ASN A 107 -14.43 -28.70 -16.02
C ASN A 107 -15.21 -29.09 -17.25
N GLU A 108 -16.37 -28.49 -17.49
CA GLU A 108 -17.26 -28.83 -18.60
C GLU A 108 -17.87 -27.54 -19.17
N VAL A 109 -17.94 -27.49 -20.51
CA VAL A 109 -18.71 -26.47 -21.23
C VAL A 109 -19.75 -27.15 -22.06
N LYS A 110 -21.03 -26.90 -21.78
CA LYS A 110 -22.17 -27.33 -22.57
C LYS A 110 -22.89 -26.11 -23.14
N LYS A 111 -23.80 -26.36 -24.06
CA LYS A 111 -24.57 -25.29 -24.72
C LYS A 111 -25.40 -24.45 -23.74
N ASP A 112 -25.84 -25.05 -22.66
CA ASP A 112 -26.77 -24.50 -21.67
C ASP A 112 -26.14 -24.29 -20.29
N ARG A 113 -24.91 -24.79 -20.05
CA ARG A 113 -24.24 -24.67 -18.74
C ARG A 113 -22.72 -24.73 -18.86
N ILE A 114 -22.07 -24.13 -17.86
CA ILE A 114 -20.62 -24.22 -17.66
C ILE A 114 -20.38 -24.66 -16.22
N SER A 115 -19.46 -25.61 -16.00
CA SER A 115 -18.93 -25.96 -14.70
C SER A 115 -17.43 -25.59 -14.62
N TYR A 116 -17.00 -25.15 -13.48
CA TYR A 116 -15.66 -24.64 -13.24
C TYR A 116 -14.82 -25.63 -12.45
N GLY A 117 -13.50 -25.51 -12.58
CA GLY A 117 -12.54 -26.30 -11.82
C GLY A 117 -12.56 -25.99 -10.32
N ASP A 118 -11.85 -26.79 -9.56
CA ASP A 118 -11.68 -26.59 -8.13
C ASP A 118 -10.82 -25.34 -7.83
N LEU A 119 -10.87 -24.90 -6.58
CA LEU A 119 -9.98 -23.83 -6.10
C LEU A 119 -8.52 -24.34 -6.04
N PRO A 120 -7.54 -23.53 -6.40
CA PRO A 120 -7.63 -22.12 -6.83
C PRO A 120 -7.92 -21.95 -8.34
N ASN A 121 -7.85 -23.03 -9.14
CA ASN A 121 -7.91 -23.00 -10.61
C ASN A 121 -9.15 -22.29 -11.17
N LYS A 122 -10.28 -22.35 -10.45
CA LYS A 122 -11.51 -21.61 -10.78
C LYS A 122 -11.29 -20.12 -11.08
N TYR A 123 -10.24 -19.52 -10.51
CA TYR A 123 -9.91 -18.10 -10.67
C TYR A 123 -8.66 -17.83 -11.52
N GLU A 124 -8.03 -18.90 -12.05
CA GLU A 124 -6.80 -18.84 -12.83
C GLU A 124 -7.09 -19.08 -14.32
N ALA A 125 -7.68 -18.08 -14.98
CA ALA A 125 -8.12 -18.20 -16.38
C ALA A 125 -6.96 -18.04 -17.37
N GLY A 126 -6.70 -19.05 -18.18
CA GLY A 126 -5.67 -19.09 -19.22
C GLY A 126 -4.29 -19.51 -18.70
N THR A 127 -3.27 -19.38 -19.54
CA THR A 127 -1.89 -19.68 -19.16
C THR A 127 -1.41 -18.68 -18.10
N MET A 128 -1.01 -19.18 -16.95
CA MET A 128 -0.51 -18.36 -15.86
C MET A 128 0.81 -17.66 -16.24
N ALA A 129 1.09 -16.52 -15.59
CA ALA A 129 2.35 -15.81 -15.69
C ALA A 129 3.48 -16.57 -14.96
N THR A 130 3.84 -17.75 -15.44
CA THR A 130 4.70 -18.74 -14.75
C THR A 130 6.06 -18.16 -14.35
N ALA A 131 6.70 -17.41 -15.27
CA ALA A 131 7.99 -16.79 -15.00
C ALA A 131 7.91 -15.78 -13.84
N GLN A 132 6.85 -14.99 -13.79
CA GLN A 132 6.63 -14.00 -12.73
C GLN A 132 6.32 -14.68 -11.39
N VAL A 133 5.55 -15.78 -11.40
CA VAL A 133 5.24 -16.56 -10.19
C VAL A 133 6.53 -17.15 -9.60
N ILE A 134 7.37 -17.76 -10.42
CA ILE A 134 8.67 -18.32 -9.99
C ILE A 134 9.59 -17.22 -9.46
N ALA A 135 9.65 -16.08 -10.15
CA ALA A 135 10.45 -14.93 -9.69
C ALA A 135 9.94 -14.35 -8.37
N PHE A 136 8.64 -14.34 -8.15
CA PHE A 136 8.04 -13.84 -6.90
C PHE A 136 8.37 -14.76 -5.71
N ASP A 137 8.45 -16.06 -5.89
CA ASP A 137 8.93 -17.00 -4.86
C ASP A 137 10.32 -16.60 -4.35
N GLN A 138 11.23 -16.20 -5.26
CA GLN A 138 12.57 -15.74 -4.86
C GLN A 138 12.52 -14.40 -4.07
N SER A 139 11.60 -13.52 -4.41
CA SER A 139 11.41 -12.26 -3.67
C SER A 139 10.89 -12.52 -2.24
N ILE A 140 9.99 -13.48 -2.07
CA ILE A 140 9.50 -13.89 -0.75
C ILE A 140 10.64 -14.48 0.06
N LYS A 141 11.41 -15.44 -0.48
CA LYS A 141 12.57 -16.05 0.17
C LYS A 141 13.62 -15.00 0.56
N PHE A 142 13.83 -14.00 -0.28
CA PHE A 142 14.73 -12.89 0.02
C PHE A 142 14.25 -12.09 1.23
N LEU A 143 12.99 -11.70 1.29
CA LEU A 143 12.41 -11.00 2.45
C LEU A 143 12.44 -11.86 3.71
N GLU A 144 12.15 -13.16 3.61
CA GLU A 144 12.23 -14.11 4.72
C GLU A 144 13.67 -14.25 5.24
N SER A 145 14.67 -14.22 4.34
CA SER A 145 16.09 -14.31 4.75
C SER A 145 16.56 -13.08 5.54
N ILE A 146 15.98 -11.91 5.31
CA ILE A 146 16.19 -10.69 6.10
C ILE A 146 15.40 -10.73 7.40
N GLY A 147 14.20 -11.30 7.35
CA GLY A 147 13.21 -11.31 8.42
C GLY A 147 12.33 -10.05 8.40
N ILE A 148 11.04 -10.23 8.28
CA ILE A 148 10.08 -9.10 8.14
C ILE A 148 10.10 -8.16 9.35
N GLU A 149 10.36 -8.67 10.55
CA GLU A 149 10.50 -7.87 11.76
C GLU A 149 11.72 -6.94 11.70
N ASN A 150 12.81 -7.38 11.07
CA ASN A 150 14.00 -6.55 10.83
C ASN A 150 13.69 -5.46 9.80
N VAL A 151 12.95 -5.79 8.73
CA VAL A 151 12.48 -4.80 7.75
C VAL A 151 11.63 -3.74 8.43
N MET A 152 10.62 -4.16 9.20
CA MET A 152 9.73 -3.25 9.94
C MET A 152 10.51 -2.31 10.87
N LYS A 153 11.47 -2.84 11.61
CA LYS A 153 12.30 -2.07 12.54
C LYS A 153 13.16 -1.05 11.79
N HIS A 154 13.87 -1.50 10.77
CA HIS A 154 14.74 -0.64 9.95
C HIS A 154 13.94 0.52 9.33
N GLU A 155 12.82 0.23 8.70
CA GLU A 155 11.98 1.25 8.07
C GLU A 155 11.37 2.22 9.09
N ALA A 156 10.96 1.72 10.26
CA ALA A 156 10.44 2.57 11.33
C ALA A 156 11.50 3.57 11.83
N GLU A 157 12.74 3.12 12.04
CA GLU A 157 13.87 3.98 12.43
C GLU A 157 14.18 5.04 11.38
N LEU A 158 14.12 4.68 10.10
CA LEU A 158 14.34 5.61 8.98
C LEU A 158 13.20 6.65 8.89
N ILE A 159 11.96 6.22 9.02
CA ILE A 159 10.80 7.11 8.96
C ILE A 159 10.80 8.08 10.13
N GLU A 160 11.13 7.63 11.34
CA GLU A 160 11.28 8.49 12.51
C GLU A 160 12.35 9.54 12.28
N TYR A 161 13.55 9.11 11.87
CA TYR A 161 14.66 10.01 11.56
C TYR A 161 14.28 11.05 10.49
N GLY A 162 13.74 10.61 9.35
CA GLY A 162 13.33 11.50 8.28
C GLY A 162 12.21 12.46 8.69
N GLN A 163 11.26 12.00 9.52
CA GLN A 163 10.19 12.83 10.03
C GLN A 163 10.69 13.92 10.95
N GLU A 164 11.62 13.60 11.86
CA GLU A 164 12.25 14.58 12.75
C GLU A 164 13.08 15.60 11.99
N LEU A 165 13.84 15.13 10.99
CA LEU A 165 14.66 15.98 10.14
C LEU A 165 13.81 16.99 9.34
N LEU A 166 12.75 16.50 8.68
CA LEU A 166 11.88 17.35 7.88
C LEU A 166 11.01 18.30 8.72
N LYS A 167 10.62 17.92 9.95
CA LYS A 167 9.91 18.83 10.88
C LYS A 167 10.72 20.05 11.29
N LYS A 168 12.05 19.97 11.29
CA LYS A 168 12.92 21.12 11.60
C LYS A 168 12.94 22.15 10.47
N ASN A 169 12.45 21.79 9.29
CA ASN A 169 12.39 22.69 8.13
C ASN A 169 11.03 23.39 8.08
N ASN A 170 10.98 24.66 8.47
CA ASN A 170 9.73 25.43 8.59
C ASN A 170 8.90 25.54 7.30
N SER A 171 9.54 25.39 6.14
CA SER A 171 8.83 25.44 4.84
C SER A 171 8.21 24.08 4.45
N VAL A 172 8.56 22.99 5.14
CA VAL A 172 8.05 21.66 4.86
C VAL A 172 6.84 21.36 5.74
N LYS A 173 5.73 21.00 5.10
CA LYS A 173 4.53 20.55 5.78
C LYS A 173 4.33 19.05 5.51
N LEU A 174 4.52 18.23 6.54
CA LEU A 174 4.26 16.78 6.45
C LEU A 174 2.77 16.50 6.33
N ILE A 175 2.42 15.50 5.50
CA ILE A 175 1.05 15.05 5.30
C ILE A 175 0.80 13.81 6.14
N GLY A 176 -0.17 13.93 7.05
CA GLY A 176 -0.50 12.87 7.99
C GLY A 176 0.52 12.73 9.13
N ASN A 177 -0.01 12.53 10.32
CA ASN A 177 0.77 12.24 11.53
C ASN A 177 0.12 11.09 12.31
N PRO A 178 0.04 9.87 11.70
CA PRO A 178 -0.57 8.73 12.37
C PRO A 178 0.30 8.25 13.53
N LYS A 179 -0.34 7.61 14.54
CA LYS A 179 0.36 7.00 15.68
C LYS A 179 1.32 5.88 15.26
N LYS A 180 0.92 5.11 14.23
CA LYS A 180 1.75 4.07 13.62
C LYS A 180 1.93 4.40 12.15
N LYS A 181 3.17 4.52 11.70
CA LYS A 181 3.51 4.95 10.35
C LYS A 181 4.43 3.93 9.69
N GLY A 182 4.09 3.57 8.46
CA GLY A 182 4.93 2.72 7.60
C GLY A 182 5.75 3.54 6.61
N GLY A 183 6.50 2.89 5.78
CA GLY A 183 7.58 3.31 4.91
C GLY A 183 7.43 4.52 3.99
N VAL A 184 6.57 5.52 4.30
CA VAL A 184 6.40 6.71 3.45
C VAL A 184 6.30 8.01 4.25
N LEU A 185 6.88 9.07 3.70
CA LEU A 185 6.73 10.46 4.14
C LEU A 185 6.25 11.32 2.97
N SER A 186 4.99 11.74 3.02
CA SER A 186 4.46 12.72 2.07
C SER A 186 4.54 14.13 2.65
N PHE A 187 4.86 15.10 1.82
CA PHE A 187 5.04 16.48 2.23
C PHE A 187 4.73 17.47 1.11
N THR A 188 4.53 18.72 1.49
CA THR A 188 4.49 19.87 0.61
C THR A 188 5.52 20.90 1.06
N ILE A 189 5.95 21.75 0.14
CA ILE A 189 6.72 22.95 0.43
C ILE A 189 5.85 24.13 -0.01
N GLU A 190 5.61 25.06 0.92
CA GLU A 190 4.76 26.20 0.63
C GLU A 190 5.33 27.03 -0.54
N GLY A 191 4.49 27.36 -1.51
CA GLY A 191 4.90 28.14 -2.69
C GLY A 191 5.63 27.32 -3.77
N VAL A 192 5.86 26.01 -3.59
CA VAL A 192 6.54 25.17 -4.60
C VAL A 192 5.66 24.02 -5.05
N HIS A 193 5.49 23.89 -6.35
CA HIS A 193 4.71 22.79 -6.89
C HIS A 193 5.47 21.45 -6.70
N PRO A 194 4.82 20.34 -6.33
CA PRO A 194 5.48 19.05 -6.08
C PRO A 194 6.30 18.50 -7.24
N HIS A 195 5.93 18.80 -8.50
CA HIS A 195 6.74 18.42 -9.66
C HIS A 195 8.06 19.17 -9.70
N ASP A 196 8.09 20.48 -9.37
CA ASP A 196 9.32 21.26 -9.32
C ASP A 196 10.23 20.74 -8.20
N ILE A 197 9.64 20.40 -7.03
CA ILE A 197 10.38 19.72 -5.96
C ILE A 197 11.05 18.45 -6.49
N ALA A 198 10.28 17.57 -7.14
CA ALA A 198 10.81 16.30 -7.64
C ALA A 198 11.92 16.51 -8.68
N THR A 199 11.76 17.47 -9.60
CA THR A 199 12.76 17.79 -10.63
C THR A 199 14.08 18.27 -10.00
N ILE A 200 14.00 19.18 -9.02
CA ILE A 200 15.22 19.72 -8.37
C ILE A 200 15.92 18.64 -7.54
N LEU A 201 15.15 17.78 -6.85
CA LEU A 201 15.70 16.71 -6.06
C LEU A 201 16.37 15.62 -6.94
N ASP A 202 15.79 15.36 -8.10
CA ASP A 202 16.34 14.41 -9.08
C ASP A 202 17.72 14.82 -9.61
N GLU A 203 17.94 16.14 -9.83
CA GLU A 203 19.27 16.68 -10.18
C GLU A 203 20.34 16.35 -9.14
N ASP A 204 19.95 16.23 -7.88
CA ASP A 204 20.85 15.86 -6.78
C ASP A 204 20.90 14.34 -6.53
N GLY A 205 20.25 13.53 -7.38
CA GLY A 205 20.18 12.08 -7.28
C GLY A 205 19.23 11.59 -6.17
N VAL A 206 18.21 12.39 -5.80
CA VAL A 206 17.18 12.04 -4.81
C VAL A 206 15.86 11.79 -5.52
N ALA A 207 15.54 10.54 -5.76
CA ALA A 207 14.31 10.13 -6.41
C ALA A 207 13.12 10.14 -5.43
N ILE A 208 12.13 10.98 -5.71
CA ILE A 208 10.84 11.03 -5.02
C ILE A 208 9.68 10.97 -6.00
N ARG A 209 8.49 10.67 -5.50
CA ARG A 209 7.29 10.73 -6.33
C ARG A 209 6.54 12.03 -6.08
N ALA A 210 6.09 12.71 -7.16
CA ALA A 210 5.20 13.86 -7.09
C ALA A 210 3.80 13.52 -7.63
N GLY A 211 2.77 14.19 -7.15
CA GLY A 211 1.39 14.09 -7.63
C GLY A 211 0.38 13.65 -6.57
N HIS A 212 -0.69 13.00 -6.99
CA HIS A 212 -1.79 12.57 -6.10
C HIS A 212 -1.59 11.17 -5.51
N HIS A 213 -0.54 10.44 -5.89
CA HIS A 213 -0.24 9.07 -5.41
C HIS A 213 -1.41 8.08 -5.56
N CYS A 214 -2.21 8.21 -6.65
CA CYS A 214 -3.45 7.46 -6.89
C CYS A 214 -4.56 7.72 -5.83
N CYS A 215 -4.50 8.85 -5.10
CA CYS A 215 -5.41 9.22 -4.02
C CYS A 215 -5.90 10.68 -4.15
N GLN A 216 -6.43 11.06 -5.31
CA GLN A 216 -6.85 12.44 -5.60
C GLN A 216 -7.91 12.94 -4.62
N ILE A 217 -8.94 12.14 -4.32
CA ILE A 217 -9.99 12.50 -3.35
C ILE A 217 -9.43 12.82 -1.95
N LEU A 218 -8.35 12.13 -1.54
CA LEU A 218 -7.67 12.44 -0.28
C LEU A 218 -7.01 13.83 -0.34
N HIS A 219 -6.36 14.16 -1.47
CA HIS A 219 -5.74 15.47 -1.66
C HIS A 219 -6.78 16.59 -1.67
N GLU A 220 -7.93 16.39 -2.32
CA GLU A 220 -9.07 17.31 -2.26
C GLU A 220 -9.55 17.55 -0.83
N LYS A 221 -9.73 16.47 -0.03
CA LYS A 221 -10.12 16.58 1.39
C LYS A 221 -9.08 17.30 2.25
N LEU A 222 -7.81 17.21 1.90
CA LEU A 222 -6.73 17.90 2.57
C LEU A 222 -6.53 19.33 2.07
N ASN A 223 -7.29 19.74 1.05
CA ASN A 223 -7.20 21.02 0.37
C ASN A 223 -5.79 21.32 -0.15
N ILE A 224 -5.13 20.31 -0.75
CA ILE A 224 -3.82 20.42 -1.38
C ILE A 224 -3.90 19.92 -2.83
N PRO A 225 -3.26 20.62 -3.78
CA PRO A 225 -3.33 20.26 -5.21
C PRO A 225 -2.58 18.95 -5.50
N ALA A 226 -1.49 18.70 -4.82
CA ALA A 226 -0.64 17.52 -4.96
C ALA A 226 0.37 17.46 -3.81
N SER A 227 1.18 16.40 -3.74
CA SER A 227 2.25 16.27 -2.76
C SER A 227 3.50 15.60 -3.33
N ALA A 228 4.63 15.82 -2.69
CA ALA A 228 5.86 15.05 -2.86
C ALA A 228 5.87 13.90 -1.83
N ARG A 229 6.37 12.73 -2.22
CA ARG A 229 6.46 11.56 -1.33
C ARG A 229 7.84 10.91 -1.41
N ALA A 230 8.54 10.88 -0.29
CA ALA A 230 9.67 10.00 -0.07
C ALA A 230 9.17 8.64 0.43
N SER A 231 9.75 7.56 -0.08
CA SER A 231 9.43 6.19 0.34
C SER A 231 10.74 5.51 0.71
N VAL A 232 10.72 4.67 1.74
CA VAL A 232 11.87 3.88 2.16
C VAL A 232 11.65 2.41 1.85
N GLY A 233 12.76 1.70 1.63
CA GLY A 233 12.83 0.26 1.52
C GLY A 233 14.07 -0.25 2.25
N ILE A 234 14.31 -1.54 2.18
CA ILE A 234 15.39 -2.23 2.90
C ILE A 234 16.82 -1.73 2.57
N TYR A 235 16.97 -1.04 1.46
CA TYR A 235 18.25 -0.55 0.95
C TYR A 235 18.54 0.93 1.29
N ASN A 236 17.57 1.63 1.89
CA ASN A 236 17.76 3.04 2.26
C ASN A 236 18.49 3.18 3.59
N THR A 237 19.12 4.33 3.77
CA THR A 237 19.89 4.69 4.95
C THR A 237 19.52 6.10 5.46
N LYS A 238 20.06 6.51 6.60
CA LYS A 238 19.84 7.87 7.13
C LYS A 238 20.43 8.94 6.22
N GLU A 239 21.56 8.61 5.56
CA GLU A 239 22.22 9.49 4.59
C GLU A 239 21.32 9.86 3.41
N ASP A 240 20.37 8.99 3.01
CA ASP A 240 19.39 9.32 1.99
C ASP A 240 18.43 10.44 2.46
N PHE A 241 18.06 10.43 3.73
CA PHE A 241 17.28 11.52 4.31
C PHE A 241 18.08 12.80 4.51
N ASP A 242 19.38 12.70 4.81
CA ASP A 242 20.26 13.88 4.87
C ASP A 242 20.38 14.53 3.49
N LYS A 243 20.55 13.74 2.43
CA LYS A 243 20.53 14.23 1.05
C LYS A 243 19.19 14.85 0.68
N LEU A 244 18.08 14.17 1.01
CA LEU A 244 16.72 14.70 0.80
C LEU A 244 16.59 16.09 1.43
N ASN A 245 16.96 16.24 2.70
CA ASN A 245 16.87 17.51 3.39
C ASN A 245 17.79 18.59 2.81
N ALA A 246 19.01 18.22 2.43
CA ALA A 246 19.95 19.14 1.77
C ALA A 246 19.39 19.66 0.43
N SER A 247 18.81 18.76 -0.38
CA SER A 247 18.21 19.11 -1.66
C SER A 247 16.92 19.93 -1.49
N ILE A 248 16.11 19.66 -0.46
CA ILE A 248 14.97 20.53 -0.09
C ILE A 248 15.46 21.95 0.25
N ASN A 249 16.57 22.10 0.97
CA ASN A 249 17.13 23.41 1.29
C ASN A 249 17.67 24.12 0.03
N LYS A 250 18.21 23.40 -0.96
CA LYS A 250 18.55 23.95 -2.29
C LYS A 250 17.28 24.42 -3.02
N CYS A 251 16.24 23.60 -3.04
CA CYS A 251 14.95 23.96 -3.62
C CYS A 251 14.38 25.27 -3.00
N LYS A 252 14.42 25.41 -1.67
CA LYS A 252 14.01 26.64 -0.98
C LYS A 252 14.78 27.87 -1.48
N LYS A 253 16.10 27.78 -1.64
CA LYS A 253 16.93 28.90 -2.15
C LYS A 253 16.54 29.29 -3.57
N ILE A 254 16.26 28.34 -4.45
CA ILE A 254 15.83 28.59 -5.83
C ILE A 254 14.51 29.40 -5.84
N PHE A 255 13.58 29.06 -4.95
CA PHE A 255 12.28 29.74 -4.85
C PHE A 255 12.26 30.93 -3.89
N ASN A 256 13.42 31.37 -3.37
CA ASN A 256 13.57 32.47 -2.41
C ASN A 256 12.69 32.32 -1.15
N LEU A 257 12.51 31.08 -0.66
CA LEU A 257 11.77 30.79 0.56
C LEU A 257 12.65 30.95 1.81
N LYS A 258 12.05 31.41 2.91
CA LYS A 258 12.74 31.62 4.20
C LYS A 258 12.82 30.33 5.02
#